data_100810e72038e650f063fa56abb20f6e
#
_entry.id   100810e72038e650f063fa56abb20f6e
#
_cell.length_a   1.000
_cell.length_b   1.000
_cell.length_c   1.000
_cell.angle_alpha   90.00
_cell.angle_beta   90.00
_cell.angle_gamma   90.00
#
_symmetry.space_group_name_H-M   'P 1'
#
loop_
_entity.id
_entity.type
_entity.pdbx_description
1 polymer ?
#
loop_
_entity_poly.entity_id
_entity_poly.type
_entity_poly.pdbx_seq_one_letter_code
_entity_poly.pdbx_strand_id
1 'polypeptide(L)'
;MKRSGVADLPLHSGHVPQWLAERMTKLGAAIAETVVRDYSASAFLSRLSDPFWFQALGAVMGMDWHSSGITTSVMGALKRGLAPSADELGVYVCGGRGRFSRNTPQELLNVAERRGLDGKTLVRTSRLTARVDNNAIADGFQIYLHSFVVTSDGEWAVVQQGLNDRSGMARRYHWRSASVRNFVVEPHTGIVGENQGVIMNLVDARAKSAQTAMLDIARENPENTLNAARRLRLPSHHEVRAENVDLKRLGAVLAVAYERELHDFAELLLLEKLGPRTLQSLALVAEVIHGAPSRFSDPARFSFAHGGKDRRPFKVPLKTYDESLNLLRTALDAAKVGDRDKLDGFRRLESFVRAAETQLDPEADFDAVIAHEEAISPSLGGRSVFDDKPRQQSLF
;
A
#
# COMPACT_ATOMS: atom_id res chain seq x y z
N MET A 1 -26.99 -12.71 -14.76
CA MET A 1 -25.62 -12.18 -14.85
C MET A 1 -24.79 -12.86 -13.78
N LYS A 2 -23.83 -13.71 -14.15
CA LYS A 2 -22.90 -14.30 -13.19
C LYS A 2 -21.91 -13.22 -12.74
N ARG A 3 -22.03 -12.76 -11.49
CA ARG A 3 -21.03 -11.91 -10.85
C ARG A 3 -19.83 -12.81 -10.49
N SER A 4 -18.80 -12.80 -11.29
CA SER A 4 -17.51 -13.38 -10.91
C SER A 4 -16.82 -12.37 -10.01
N GLY A 5 -16.73 -12.68 -8.72
CA GLY A 5 -15.92 -11.92 -7.78
C GLY A 5 -14.45 -12.18 -8.06
N VAL A 6 -13.74 -11.18 -8.57
CA VAL A 6 -12.29 -11.17 -8.66
C VAL A 6 -11.78 -10.33 -7.50
N ALA A 7 -10.76 -10.85 -6.82
CA ALA A 7 -10.21 -10.28 -5.57
C ALA A 7 -9.53 -8.93 -5.74
N ASP A 8 -9.12 -8.57 -6.91
CA ASP A 8 -8.64 -7.24 -7.24
C ASP A 8 -9.84 -6.31 -7.41
N LEU A 9 -9.73 -5.10 -6.89
CA LEU A 9 -10.78 -4.11 -6.97
C LEU A 9 -11.03 -3.77 -8.45
N PRO A 10 -12.13 -4.21 -9.09
CA PRO A 10 -12.36 -3.92 -10.50
C PRO A 10 -12.49 -2.41 -10.71
N LEU A 11 -11.88 -1.91 -11.79
CA LEU A 11 -12.05 -0.52 -12.18
C LEU A 11 -13.48 -0.29 -12.70
N HIS A 12 -14.25 0.47 -11.94
CA HIS A 12 -15.49 1.03 -12.45
C HIS A 12 -15.20 2.36 -13.13
N SER A 13 -15.55 2.48 -14.42
CA SER A 13 -15.37 3.69 -15.24
C SER A 13 -16.35 4.81 -14.89
N GLY A 14 -17.24 4.61 -13.90
CA GLY A 14 -18.27 5.56 -13.51
C GLY A 14 -17.75 6.66 -12.59
N HIS A 15 -18.25 7.89 -12.77
CA HIS A 15 -18.10 8.97 -11.79
C HIS A 15 -19.16 8.78 -10.69
N VAL A 16 -18.77 8.98 -9.43
CA VAL A 16 -19.74 9.04 -8.33
C VAL A 16 -20.67 10.23 -8.58
N PRO A 17 -22.01 10.03 -8.60
CA PRO A 17 -22.95 11.14 -8.77
C PRO A 17 -22.70 12.24 -7.75
N GLN A 18 -22.88 13.51 -8.14
CA GLN A 18 -22.58 14.66 -7.27
C GLN A 18 -23.33 14.58 -5.93
N TRP A 19 -24.62 14.25 -5.94
CA TRP A 19 -25.41 14.10 -4.74
C TRP A 19 -24.87 13.05 -3.77
N LEU A 20 -24.31 11.94 -4.30
CA LEU A 20 -23.69 10.89 -3.47
C LEU A 20 -22.34 11.39 -2.94
N ALA A 21 -21.53 12.06 -3.76
CA ALA A 21 -20.26 12.63 -3.32
C ALA A 21 -20.43 13.67 -2.19
N GLU A 22 -21.50 14.47 -2.24
CA GLU A 22 -21.86 15.42 -1.18
C GLU A 22 -22.28 14.71 0.11
N ARG A 23 -23.13 13.67 0.01
CA ARG A 23 -23.50 12.84 1.18
C ARG A 23 -22.30 12.14 1.79
N MET A 24 -21.45 11.55 0.96
CA MET A 24 -20.19 10.92 1.41
C MET A 24 -19.31 11.93 2.15
N THR A 25 -19.20 13.15 1.63
CA THR A 25 -18.40 14.22 2.24
C THR A 25 -18.93 14.57 3.64
N LYS A 26 -20.24 14.78 3.79
CA LYS A 26 -20.87 15.09 5.07
C LYS A 26 -20.77 13.94 6.09
N LEU A 27 -21.12 12.74 5.66
CA LEU A 27 -21.11 11.56 6.52
C LEU A 27 -19.70 11.16 6.94
N GLY A 28 -18.76 11.12 5.97
CA GLY A 28 -17.37 10.77 6.25
C GLY A 28 -16.70 11.77 7.19
N ALA A 29 -16.95 13.07 7.00
CA ALA A 29 -16.47 14.12 7.92
C ALA A 29 -17.04 13.94 9.32
N ALA A 30 -18.36 13.77 9.44
CA ALA A 30 -19.02 13.63 10.74
C ALA A 30 -18.54 12.40 11.53
N ILE A 31 -18.31 11.27 10.86
CA ILE A 31 -17.73 10.06 11.47
C ILE A 31 -16.27 10.34 11.90
N ALA A 32 -15.45 10.91 11.01
CA ALA A 32 -14.06 11.22 11.34
C ALA A 32 -13.94 12.22 12.50
N GLU A 33 -14.76 13.30 12.51
CA GLU A 33 -14.83 14.27 13.59
C GLU A 33 -15.21 13.61 14.92
N THR A 34 -16.19 12.72 14.91
CA THR A 34 -16.58 11.97 16.11
C THR A 34 -15.42 11.11 16.62
N VAL A 35 -14.75 10.36 15.74
CA VAL A 35 -13.60 9.53 16.14
C VAL A 35 -12.46 10.40 16.72
N VAL A 36 -12.18 11.54 16.11
CA VAL A 36 -11.13 12.45 16.60
C VAL A 36 -11.49 13.05 17.97
N ARG A 37 -12.74 13.50 18.15
CA ARG A 37 -13.19 14.15 19.40
C ARG A 37 -13.34 13.18 20.55
N ASP A 38 -13.94 12.01 20.31
CA ASP A 38 -14.26 11.04 21.37
C ASP A 38 -13.05 10.16 21.74
N TYR A 39 -12.11 9.97 20.81
CA TYR A 39 -10.94 9.12 21.03
C TYR A 39 -9.63 9.89 20.87
N SER A 40 -9.21 10.25 19.66
CA SER A 40 -8.09 11.14 19.34
C SER A 40 -7.82 11.18 17.83
N ALA A 41 -6.98 12.14 17.39
CA ALA A 41 -6.44 12.17 16.03
C ALA A 41 -5.59 10.92 15.72
N SER A 42 -4.79 10.45 16.67
CA SER A 42 -4.00 9.21 16.56
C SER A 42 -4.88 7.96 16.37
N ALA A 43 -6.00 7.87 17.11
CA ALA A 43 -6.98 6.80 16.96
C ALA A 43 -7.60 6.84 15.55
N PHE A 44 -7.92 8.01 15.01
CA PHE A 44 -8.42 8.15 13.65
C PHE A 44 -7.38 7.66 12.61
N LEU A 45 -6.10 8.06 12.75
CA LEU A 45 -5.03 7.56 11.88
C LEU A 45 -4.89 6.04 11.95
N SER A 46 -5.01 5.47 13.16
CA SER A 46 -4.97 4.02 13.37
C SER A 46 -6.06 3.30 12.57
N ARG A 47 -7.29 3.81 12.64
CA ARG A 47 -8.43 3.25 11.93
C ARG A 47 -8.30 3.44 10.41
N LEU A 48 -7.87 4.61 9.97
CA LEU A 48 -7.66 4.90 8.55
C LEU A 48 -6.60 3.99 7.91
N SER A 49 -5.59 3.60 8.69
CA SER A 49 -4.52 2.69 8.27
C SER A 49 -4.88 1.20 8.40
N ASP A 50 -6.03 0.88 8.99
CA ASP A 50 -6.58 -0.48 9.02
C ASP A 50 -7.40 -0.73 7.75
N PRO A 51 -6.99 -1.69 6.89
CA PRO A 51 -7.69 -1.99 5.64
C PRO A 51 -9.16 -2.37 5.83
N PHE A 52 -9.48 -3.09 6.89
CA PHE A 52 -10.84 -3.52 7.18
C PHE A 52 -11.74 -2.35 7.57
N TRP A 53 -11.29 -1.52 8.53
CA TRP A 53 -12.04 -0.34 8.93
C TRP A 53 -12.24 0.64 7.78
N PHE A 54 -11.20 0.85 6.97
CA PHE A 54 -11.29 1.69 5.76
C PHE A 54 -12.37 1.19 4.79
N GLN A 55 -12.43 -0.13 4.59
CA GLN A 55 -13.43 -0.74 3.71
C GLN A 55 -14.85 -0.58 4.28
N ALA A 56 -15.02 -0.82 5.58
CA ALA A 56 -16.29 -0.64 6.28
C ALA A 56 -16.77 0.82 6.25
N LEU A 57 -15.86 1.78 6.47
CA LEU A 57 -16.15 3.21 6.33
C LEU A 57 -16.67 3.55 4.93
N GLY A 58 -16.01 3.04 3.89
CA GLY A 58 -16.43 3.24 2.51
C GLY A 58 -17.83 2.69 2.23
N ALA A 59 -18.15 1.51 2.76
CA ALA A 59 -19.47 0.91 2.67
C ALA A 59 -20.53 1.76 3.37
N VAL A 60 -20.27 2.22 4.61
CA VAL A 60 -21.14 3.14 5.37
C VAL A 60 -21.40 4.42 4.58
N MET A 61 -20.38 4.97 3.94
CA MET A 61 -20.50 6.18 3.11
C MET A 61 -21.27 5.95 1.81
N GLY A 62 -21.55 4.70 1.43
CA GLY A 62 -22.38 4.33 0.29
C GLY A 62 -21.66 3.84 -0.94
N MET A 63 -20.38 3.46 -0.79
CA MET A 63 -19.65 2.80 -1.85
C MET A 63 -19.93 1.30 -1.88
N ASP A 64 -19.92 0.74 -3.08
CA ASP A 64 -19.88 -0.71 -3.25
C ASP A 64 -18.50 -1.21 -2.80
N TRP A 65 -18.50 -2.18 -1.91
CA TRP A 65 -17.29 -2.67 -1.26
C TRP A 65 -16.33 -3.43 -2.18
N HIS A 66 -16.78 -3.83 -3.35
CA HIS A 66 -15.94 -4.44 -4.40
C HIS A 66 -15.31 -3.42 -5.36
N SER A 67 -15.60 -2.14 -5.20
CA SER A 67 -15.17 -1.11 -6.16
C SER A 67 -13.79 -0.57 -5.83
N SER A 68 -12.88 -0.52 -6.82
CA SER A 68 -11.64 0.26 -6.72
C SER A 68 -11.87 1.75 -6.48
N GLY A 69 -13.04 2.25 -6.85
CA GLY A 69 -13.48 3.62 -6.60
C GLY A 69 -13.57 4.00 -5.13
N ILE A 70 -13.68 3.00 -4.23
CA ILE A 70 -13.81 3.25 -2.78
C ILE A 70 -12.68 4.10 -2.24
N THR A 71 -11.43 3.81 -2.58
CA THR A 71 -10.25 4.55 -2.09
C THR A 71 -10.30 6.02 -2.53
N THR A 72 -10.56 6.25 -3.80
CA THR A 72 -10.65 7.60 -4.38
C THR A 72 -11.78 8.41 -3.75
N SER A 73 -12.95 7.77 -3.61
CA SER A 73 -14.17 8.44 -3.12
C SER A 73 -14.08 8.75 -1.63
N VAL A 74 -13.62 7.79 -0.81
CA VAL A 74 -13.45 7.98 0.64
C VAL A 74 -12.41 9.05 0.93
N MET A 75 -11.20 8.93 0.36
CA MET A 75 -10.14 9.92 0.62
C MET A 75 -10.49 11.31 0.08
N GLY A 76 -11.16 11.38 -1.07
CA GLY A 76 -11.66 12.64 -1.62
C GLY A 76 -12.77 13.28 -0.77
N ALA A 77 -13.66 12.48 -0.22
CA ALA A 77 -14.72 12.93 0.68
C ALA A 77 -14.16 13.42 2.02
N LEU A 78 -13.24 12.66 2.63
CA LEU A 78 -12.55 13.06 3.87
C LEU A 78 -11.76 14.36 3.67
N LYS A 79 -11.02 14.51 2.55
CA LYS A 79 -10.28 15.75 2.27
C LYS A 79 -11.20 16.97 2.22
N ARG A 80 -12.32 16.87 1.49
CA ARG A 80 -13.28 17.97 1.38
C ARG A 80 -14.00 18.24 2.69
N GLY A 81 -14.43 17.16 3.36
CA GLY A 81 -15.28 17.27 4.55
C GLY A 81 -14.54 17.76 5.79
N LEU A 82 -13.27 17.35 5.97
CA LEU A 82 -12.47 17.75 7.12
C LEU A 82 -11.77 19.11 6.93
N ALA A 83 -11.65 19.59 5.69
CA ALA A 83 -10.93 20.86 5.43
C ALA A 83 -11.45 22.06 6.26
N PRO A 84 -12.77 22.28 6.46
CA PRO A 84 -13.27 23.40 7.25
C PRO A 84 -12.91 23.32 8.73
N SER A 85 -12.82 22.12 9.31
CA SER A 85 -12.53 21.86 10.74
C SER A 85 -11.10 21.35 10.97
N ALA A 86 -10.25 21.33 9.94
CA ALA A 86 -8.92 20.75 10.01
C ALA A 86 -8.05 21.33 11.13
N ASP A 87 -8.10 22.66 11.32
CA ASP A 87 -7.33 23.34 12.34
C ASP A 87 -7.84 23.09 13.77
N GLU A 88 -9.15 22.93 13.94
CA GLU A 88 -9.78 22.57 15.22
C GLU A 88 -9.50 21.10 15.58
N LEU A 89 -9.63 20.21 14.62
CA LEU A 89 -9.43 18.76 14.81
C LEU A 89 -7.94 18.37 14.86
N GLY A 90 -7.06 19.23 14.38
CA GLY A 90 -5.64 18.93 14.24
C GLY A 90 -5.36 17.80 13.24
N VAL A 91 -6.20 17.64 12.20
CA VAL A 91 -6.09 16.57 11.19
C VAL A 91 -6.17 17.16 9.79
N TYR A 92 -5.17 16.88 8.97
CA TYR A 92 -5.02 17.44 7.62
C TYR A 92 -4.89 16.34 6.60
N VAL A 93 -5.75 16.37 5.57
CA VAL A 93 -5.72 15.39 4.46
C VAL A 93 -5.07 16.05 3.24
N CYS A 94 -3.86 15.62 2.92
CA CYS A 94 -3.05 16.13 1.80
C CYS A 94 -3.05 15.13 0.63
N GLY A 95 -2.86 15.63 -0.59
CA GLY A 95 -2.78 14.79 -1.78
C GLY A 95 -4.13 14.41 -2.37
N GLY A 96 -4.19 13.19 -2.94
CA GLY A 96 -5.38 12.67 -3.61
C GLY A 96 -5.06 12.02 -4.97
N ARG A 97 -6.03 12.02 -5.90
CA ARG A 97 -5.89 11.38 -7.21
C ARG A 97 -5.21 12.30 -8.24
N GLY A 98 -4.35 11.73 -9.09
CA GLY A 98 -3.78 12.38 -10.28
C GLY A 98 -2.98 13.63 -9.95
N ARG A 99 -3.40 14.81 -10.41
CA ARG A 99 -2.67 16.06 -10.14
C ARG A 99 -2.56 16.39 -8.65
N PHE A 100 -3.55 16.00 -7.85
CA PHE A 100 -3.54 16.25 -6.40
C PHE A 100 -2.46 15.42 -5.70
N SER A 101 -2.14 14.22 -6.19
CA SER A 101 -1.04 13.43 -5.62
C SER A 101 0.30 14.15 -5.77
N ARG A 102 0.49 14.89 -6.86
CA ARG A 102 1.71 15.67 -7.12
C ARG A 102 1.83 16.92 -6.24
N ASN A 103 0.71 17.44 -5.76
CA ASN A 103 0.66 18.60 -4.88
C ASN A 103 0.88 18.24 -3.40
N THR A 104 0.91 16.95 -3.05
CA THR A 104 1.10 16.49 -1.67
C THR A 104 2.30 17.14 -0.97
N PRO A 105 3.50 17.24 -1.59
CA PRO A 105 4.64 17.89 -0.97
C PRO A 105 4.36 19.35 -0.57
N GLN A 106 3.73 20.13 -1.44
CA GLN A 106 3.42 21.53 -1.15
C GLN A 106 2.36 21.67 -0.06
N GLU A 107 1.31 20.82 -0.10
CA GLU A 107 0.28 20.81 0.94
C GLU A 107 0.88 20.45 2.30
N LEU A 108 1.82 19.49 2.37
CA LEU A 108 2.53 19.13 3.60
C LEU A 108 3.42 20.26 4.13
N LEU A 109 4.13 20.98 3.26
CA LEU A 109 4.93 22.15 3.67
C LEU A 109 4.04 23.24 4.27
N ASN A 110 2.88 23.50 3.65
CA ASN A 110 1.94 24.51 4.15
C ASN A 110 1.35 24.12 5.53
N VAL A 111 1.06 22.83 5.75
CA VAL A 111 0.63 22.34 7.07
C VAL A 111 1.76 22.45 8.08
N ALA A 112 2.96 22.03 7.71
CA ALA A 112 4.13 22.06 8.57
C ALA A 112 4.47 23.48 9.04
N GLU A 113 4.43 24.46 8.13
CA GLU A 113 4.65 25.87 8.44
C GLU A 113 3.63 26.38 9.46
N ARG A 114 2.34 26.07 9.27
CA ARG A 114 1.27 26.50 10.19
C ARG A 114 1.33 25.84 11.56
N ARG A 115 1.86 24.62 11.65
CA ARG A 115 1.85 23.80 12.87
C ARG A 115 3.22 23.62 13.52
N GLY A 116 4.27 24.21 12.95
CA GLY A 116 5.62 24.08 13.49
C GLY A 116 6.21 22.68 13.34
N LEU A 117 5.80 21.92 12.30
CA LEU A 117 6.29 20.59 12.04
C LEU A 117 7.51 20.58 11.10
N ASP A 118 8.27 19.51 11.09
CA ASP A 118 9.35 19.32 10.11
C ASP A 118 8.78 18.96 8.71
N GLY A 119 8.53 19.97 7.91
CA GLY A 119 8.01 19.84 6.56
C GLY A 119 8.95 19.07 5.63
N LYS A 120 10.27 19.14 5.81
CA LYS A 120 11.23 18.39 4.99
C LYS A 120 11.12 16.90 5.24
N THR A 121 11.03 16.48 6.49
CA THR A 121 10.80 15.10 6.87
C THR A 121 9.45 14.59 6.38
N LEU A 122 8.37 15.35 6.48
CA LEU A 122 7.06 14.96 5.96
C LEU A 122 7.07 14.78 4.44
N VAL A 123 7.70 15.69 3.70
CA VAL A 123 7.84 15.57 2.23
C VAL A 123 8.71 14.37 1.85
N ARG A 124 9.82 14.15 2.56
CA ARG A 124 10.67 12.95 2.35
C ARG A 124 9.87 11.68 2.57
N THR A 125 9.11 11.61 3.66
CA THR A 125 8.23 10.48 4.01
C THR A 125 7.20 10.23 2.91
N SER A 126 6.48 11.26 2.47
CA SER A 126 5.49 11.16 1.40
C SER A 126 6.09 10.62 0.10
N ARG A 127 7.28 11.12 -0.29
CA ARG A 127 7.98 10.63 -1.48
C ARG A 127 8.43 9.18 -1.31
N LEU A 128 8.94 8.83 -0.14
CA LEU A 128 9.50 7.51 0.11
C LEU A 128 8.40 6.43 0.14
N THR A 129 7.26 6.67 0.80
CA THR A 129 6.13 5.75 0.76
C THR A 129 5.65 5.49 -0.66
N ALA A 130 5.54 6.55 -1.48
CA ALA A 130 5.16 6.39 -2.88
C ALA A 130 6.22 5.63 -3.71
N ARG A 131 7.51 5.84 -3.43
CA ARG A 131 8.61 5.15 -4.12
C ARG A 131 8.70 3.68 -3.75
N VAL A 132 8.47 3.34 -2.51
CA VAL A 132 8.43 1.95 -2.04
C VAL A 132 7.32 1.20 -2.79
N ASP A 133 6.09 1.69 -2.75
CA ASP A 133 4.95 0.99 -3.34
C ASP A 133 5.02 0.93 -4.88
N ASN A 134 5.61 1.94 -5.50
CA ASN A 134 5.70 1.98 -6.96
C ASN A 134 6.91 1.22 -7.54
N ASN A 135 8.01 1.09 -6.78
CA ASN A 135 9.28 0.61 -7.30
C ASN A 135 9.82 -0.63 -6.59
N ALA A 136 9.69 -0.73 -5.26
CA ALA A 136 10.36 -1.78 -4.48
C ALA A 136 9.54 -3.08 -4.38
N ILE A 137 8.25 -3.02 -4.73
CA ILE A 137 7.37 -4.17 -4.90
C ILE A 137 7.06 -4.30 -6.39
N ALA A 138 7.53 -5.37 -7.03
CA ALA A 138 7.39 -5.55 -8.48
C ALA A 138 6.04 -6.22 -8.83
N ASP A 139 4.96 -5.66 -8.31
CA ASP A 139 3.60 -6.16 -8.50
C ASP A 139 2.90 -5.60 -9.76
N GLY A 140 3.58 -4.68 -10.47
CA GLY A 140 3.09 -4.09 -11.71
C GLY A 140 2.06 -2.97 -11.52
N PHE A 141 1.76 -2.58 -10.28
CA PHE A 141 0.84 -1.48 -10.01
C PHE A 141 1.58 -0.12 -10.02
N GLN A 142 0.98 0.87 -10.68
CA GLN A 142 1.49 2.24 -10.77
C GLN A 142 0.64 3.14 -9.87
N ILE A 143 1.25 3.82 -8.90
CA ILE A 143 0.53 4.69 -7.97
C ILE A 143 -0.08 5.88 -8.73
N TYR A 144 -1.40 6.01 -8.68
CA TYR A 144 -2.16 7.13 -9.26
C TYR A 144 -2.93 7.95 -8.22
N LEU A 145 -3.10 7.39 -7.02
CA LEU A 145 -3.67 8.06 -5.85
C LEU A 145 -2.66 7.98 -4.70
N HIS A 146 -2.35 9.12 -4.13
CA HIS A 146 -1.53 9.24 -2.93
C HIS A 146 -2.19 10.24 -1.99
N SER A 147 -2.67 9.77 -0.85
CA SER A 147 -3.27 10.59 0.19
C SER A 147 -2.46 10.45 1.48
N PHE A 148 -2.00 11.57 1.98
CA PHE A 148 -1.21 11.68 3.21
C PHE A 148 -2.04 12.44 4.25
N VAL A 149 -2.34 11.79 5.35
CA VAL A 149 -3.06 12.39 6.48
C VAL A 149 -2.07 12.64 7.59
N VAL A 150 -1.97 13.88 8.04
CA VAL A 150 -1.04 14.28 9.09
C VAL A 150 -1.79 15.00 10.23
N THR A 151 -1.38 14.76 11.47
CA THR A 151 -1.92 15.45 12.65
C THR A 151 -1.09 16.66 13.02
N SER A 152 -1.64 17.52 13.89
CA SER A 152 -0.91 18.66 14.48
C SER A 152 0.34 18.23 15.25
N ASP A 153 0.40 17.00 15.71
CA ASP A 153 1.53 16.43 16.46
C ASP A 153 2.58 15.75 15.57
N GLY A 154 2.35 15.75 14.24
CA GLY A 154 3.25 15.16 13.26
C GLY A 154 3.10 13.65 13.05
N GLU A 155 2.14 12.97 13.70
CA GLU A 155 1.76 11.61 13.34
C GLU A 155 1.11 11.59 11.95
N TRP A 156 1.26 10.50 11.23
CA TRP A 156 0.71 10.41 9.88
C TRP A 156 0.22 8.99 9.53
N ALA A 157 -0.71 8.97 8.59
CA ALA A 157 -1.10 7.77 7.85
C ALA A 157 -1.10 8.06 6.35
N VAL A 158 -0.77 7.03 5.54
CA VAL A 158 -0.82 7.13 4.08
C VAL A 158 -1.74 6.05 3.54
N VAL A 159 -2.63 6.46 2.66
CA VAL A 159 -3.45 5.56 1.85
C VAL A 159 -3.16 5.84 0.39
N GLN A 160 -2.61 4.86 -0.30
CA GLN A 160 -2.26 4.94 -1.72
C GLN A 160 -3.00 3.88 -2.51
N GLN A 161 -3.15 4.12 -3.81
CA GLN A 161 -3.67 3.12 -4.72
C GLN A 161 -2.90 3.13 -6.03
N GLY A 162 -2.46 1.94 -6.42
CA GLY A 162 -1.86 1.65 -7.71
C GLY A 162 -2.87 1.04 -8.67
N LEU A 163 -2.63 1.22 -9.96
CA LEU A 163 -3.34 0.59 -11.07
C LEU A 163 -2.37 -0.25 -11.87
N ASN A 164 -2.78 -1.45 -12.22
CA ASN A 164 -2.09 -2.28 -13.19
C ASN A 164 -2.85 -2.21 -14.52
N ASP A 165 -2.29 -1.50 -15.51
CA ASP A 165 -2.92 -1.28 -16.82
C ASP A 165 -3.14 -2.59 -17.61
N ARG A 166 -2.36 -3.65 -17.31
CA ARG A 166 -2.50 -4.92 -18.01
C ARG A 166 -3.68 -5.75 -17.52
N SER A 167 -3.87 -5.80 -16.20
CA SER A 167 -4.98 -6.54 -15.58
C SER A 167 -6.25 -5.69 -15.43
N GLY A 168 -6.14 -4.37 -15.49
CA GLY A 168 -7.23 -3.45 -15.17
C GLY A 168 -7.58 -3.39 -13.69
N MET A 169 -6.69 -3.92 -12.83
CA MET A 169 -6.91 -4.09 -11.40
C MET A 169 -6.23 -2.99 -10.60
N ALA A 170 -6.70 -2.75 -9.38
CA ALA A 170 -6.14 -1.77 -8.46
C ALA A 170 -5.70 -2.43 -7.15
N ARG A 171 -4.61 -1.93 -6.57
CA ARG A 171 -4.07 -2.38 -5.28
C ARG A 171 -3.95 -1.20 -4.36
N ARG A 172 -4.37 -1.35 -3.08
CA ARG A 172 -4.34 -0.29 -2.07
C ARG A 172 -3.29 -0.62 -1.02
N TYR A 173 -2.51 0.40 -0.62
CA TYR A 173 -1.44 0.30 0.36
C TYR A 173 -1.76 1.22 1.52
N HIS A 174 -1.58 0.71 2.74
CA HIS A 174 -1.82 1.42 3.97
C HIS A 174 -0.54 1.52 4.79
N TRP A 175 -0.27 2.72 5.32
CA TRP A 175 0.89 3.02 6.14
C TRP A 175 0.48 3.83 7.36
N ARG A 176 1.22 3.68 8.46
CA ARG A 176 1.06 4.48 9.66
C ARG A 176 2.40 4.78 10.32
N SER A 177 2.64 6.05 10.74
CA SER A 177 3.87 6.48 11.40
C SER A 177 4.25 5.62 12.60
N ALA A 178 3.29 5.30 13.48
CA ALA A 178 3.51 4.50 14.67
C ALA A 178 3.95 3.05 14.39
N SER A 179 3.68 2.52 13.18
CA SER A 179 4.03 1.15 12.79
C SER A 179 5.33 1.07 11.99
N VAL A 180 5.76 2.18 11.38
CA VAL A 180 6.95 2.22 10.54
C VAL A 180 8.21 2.30 11.40
N ARG A 181 8.93 1.20 11.52
CA ARG A 181 10.28 1.17 12.11
C ARG A 181 11.36 1.43 11.06
N ASN A 182 11.13 0.95 9.86
CA ASN A 182 12.00 1.14 8.71
C ASN A 182 11.12 1.22 7.44
N PHE A 183 11.36 2.18 6.57
CA PHE A 183 10.56 2.38 5.36
C PHE A 183 10.77 1.30 4.29
N VAL A 184 11.86 0.57 4.37
CA VAL A 184 12.24 -0.44 3.37
C VAL A 184 12.26 -1.86 3.93
N VAL A 185 11.67 -2.08 5.12
CA VAL A 185 11.53 -3.40 5.74
C VAL A 185 10.12 -3.56 6.29
N GLU A 186 9.26 -4.27 5.58
CA GLU A 186 7.87 -4.58 5.94
C GLU A 186 7.09 -3.39 6.53
N PRO A 187 7.06 -2.25 5.84
CA PRO A 187 6.63 -0.99 6.46
C PRO A 187 5.12 -0.79 6.51
N HIS A 188 4.35 -1.59 5.77
CA HIS A 188 2.91 -1.41 5.60
C HIS A 188 2.11 -1.92 6.80
N THR A 189 1.03 -1.23 7.14
CA THR A 189 0.00 -1.77 8.02
C THR A 189 -0.90 -2.77 7.30
N GLY A 190 -1.00 -2.66 5.97
CA GLY A 190 -1.71 -3.61 5.14
C GLY A 190 -1.63 -3.28 3.65
N ILE A 191 -1.69 -4.30 2.83
CA ILE A 191 -1.80 -4.20 1.37
C ILE A 191 -3.03 -4.99 0.94
N VAL A 192 -3.93 -4.32 0.22
CA VAL A 192 -5.21 -4.87 -0.25
C VAL A 192 -5.14 -5.12 -1.75
N GLY A 193 -5.37 -6.35 -2.15
CA GLY A 193 -5.38 -6.80 -3.53
C GLY A 193 -5.18 -8.31 -3.59
N GLU A 194 -5.37 -8.90 -4.76
CA GLU A 194 -5.09 -10.31 -4.96
C GLU A 194 -3.60 -10.60 -4.77
N ASN A 195 -3.30 -11.66 -4.05
CA ASN A 195 -1.93 -12.14 -3.92
C ASN A 195 -1.48 -12.77 -5.26
N GLN A 196 -0.45 -12.19 -5.85
CA GLN A 196 0.10 -12.62 -7.14
C GLN A 196 1.16 -13.74 -7.00
N GLY A 197 1.43 -14.18 -5.77
CA GLY A 197 2.39 -15.25 -5.49
C GLY A 197 3.84 -14.80 -5.65
N VAL A 198 4.45 -15.11 -6.79
CA VAL A 198 5.88 -14.92 -7.04
C VAL A 198 6.13 -13.56 -7.71
N ILE A 199 6.27 -12.51 -6.91
CA ILE A 199 6.69 -11.18 -7.35
C ILE A 199 7.94 -10.74 -6.59
N MET A 200 8.84 -9.98 -7.23
CA MET A 200 10.01 -9.46 -6.53
C MET A 200 9.58 -8.45 -5.46
N ASN A 201 10.01 -8.71 -4.24
CA ASN A 201 9.71 -7.89 -3.07
C ASN A 201 11.01 -7.48 -2.37
N LEU A 202 11.43 -6.25 -2.62
CA LEU A 202 12.65 -5.69 -2.02
C LEU A 202 12.42 -5.13 -0.61
N VAL A 203 11.18 -5.11 -0.10
CA VAL A 203 10.87 -4.71 1.28
C VAL A 203 10.59 -5.89 2.22
N ASP A 204 10.73 -7.12 1.76
CA ASP A 204 10.77 -8.31 2.63
C ASP A 204 11.94 -8.20 3.61
N ALA A 205 11.74 -8.54 4.89
CA ALA A 205 12.79 -8.48 5.91
C ALA A 205 14.06 -9.27 5.54
N ARG A 206 13.91 -10.32 4.73
CA ARG A 206 15.00 -11.17 4.25
C ARG A 206 15.69 -10.61 2.99
N ALA A 207 15.16 -9.54 2.38
CA ALA A 207 15.78 -8.88 1.22
C ALA A 207 16.95 -7.94 1.59
N LYS A 208 17.33 -7.87 2.87
CA LYS A 208 18.37 -6.96 3.37
C LYS A 208 19.72 -7.14 2.65
N SER A 209 20.12 -8.38 2.33
CA SER A 209 21.34 -8.64 1.56
C SER A 209 21.28 -8.05 0.16
N ALA A 210 20.12 -8.19 -0.52
CA ALA A 210 19.91 -7.60 -1.84
C ALA A 210 19.92 -6.06 -1.76
N GLN A 211 19.28 -5.46 -0.77
CA GLN A 211 19.30 -4.01 -0.56
C GLN A 211 20.72 -3.49 -0.34
N THR A 212 21.53 -4.18 0.49
CA THR A 212 22.92 -3.82 0.76
C THR A 212 23.75 -3.92 -0.51
N ALA A 213 23.69 -5.03 -1.23
CA ALA A 213 24.44 -5.22 -2.48
C ALA A 213 24.06 -4.19 -3.58
N MET A 214 22.76 -3.85 -3.68
CA MET A 214 22.31 -2.80 -4.60
C MET A 214 22.88 -1.43 -4.22
N LEU A 215 22.99 -1.14 -2.94
CA LEU A 215 23.57 0.10 -2.43
C LEU A 215 25.10 0.14 -2.70
N ASP A 216 25.80 -0.96 -2.48
CA ASP A 216 27.23 -1.09 -2.73
C ASP A 216 27.52 -0.88 -4.22
N ILE A 217 26.77 -1.53 -5.11
CA ILE A 217 26.86 -1.30 -6.57
C ILE A 217 26.61 0.17 -6.91
N ALA A 218 25.64 0.82 -6.26
CA ALA A 218 25.34 2.22 -6.53
C ALA A 218 26.44 3.20 -6.08
N ARG A 219 27.33 2.76 -5.18
CA ARG A 219 28.51 3.49 -4.69
C ARG A 219 29.78 3.21 -5.51
N GLU A 220 29.78 2.14 -6.29
CA GLU A 220 30.91 1.79 -7.15
C GLU A 220 30.95 2.61 -8.43
N ASN A 221 32.11 2.58 -9.09
CA ASN A 221 32.23 3.20 -10.41
C ASN A 221 31.23 2.58 -11.41
N PRO A 222 30.32 3.38 -11.99
CA PRO A 222 29.26 2.89 -12.88
C PRO A 222 29.76 2.02 -14.05
N GLU A 223 30.94 2.28 -14.56
CA GLU A 223 31.52 1.53 -15.70
C GLU A 223 31.80 0.07 -15.33
N ASN A 224 32.23 -0.20 -14.10
CA ASN A 224 32.48 -1.56 -13.61
C ASN A 224 31.20 -2.38 -13.64
N THR A 225 30.13 -1.82 -13.06
CA THR A 225 28.81 -2.44 -13.04
C THR A 225 28.22 -2.65 -14.44
N LEU A 226 28.35 -1.65 -15.33
CA LEU A 226 27.87 -1.76 -16.71
C LEU A 226 28.63 -2.82 -17.51
N ASN A 227 29.95 -2.93 -17.33
CA ASN A 227 30.75 -3.96 -17.97
C ASN A 227 30.41 -5.36 -17.47
N ALA A 228 30.18 -5.51 -16.19
CA ALA A 228 29.68 -6.75 -15.60
C ALA A 228 28.27 -7.09 -16.14
N ALA A 229 27.35 -6.14 -16.11
CA ALA A 229 25.97 -6.31 -16.58
C ALA A 229 25.87 -6.74 -18.05
N ARG A 230 26.78 -6.29 -18.94
CA ARG A 230 26.84 -6.73 -20.35
C ARG A 230 27.19 -8.21 -20.53
N ARG A 231 27.78 -8.84 -19.53
CA ARG A 231 28.25 -10.24 -19.57
C ARG A 231 27.33 -11.20 -18.85
N LEU A 232 26.24 -10.70 -18.23
CA LEU A 232 25.36 -11.49 -17.38
C LEU A 232 24.56 -12.52 -18.16
N ARG A 233 24.52 -13.74 -17.63
CA ARG A 233 23.51 -14.75 -17.91
C ARG A 233 22.48 -14.72 -16.78
N LEU A 234 21.26 -14.36 -17.11
CA LEU A 234 20.22 -14.10 -16.11
C LEU A 234 19.54 -15.38 -15.61
N PRO A 235 19.27 -15.50 -14.30
CA PRO A 235 18.44 -16.56 -13.76
C PRO A 235 17.01 -16.54 -14.35
N SER A 236 16.43 -17.69 -14.59
CA SER A 236 15.13 -17.84 -15.25
C SER A 236 13.93 -17.38 -14.40
N HIS A 237 14.14 -17.15 -13.11
CA HIS A 237 13.07 -16.73 -12.16
C HIS A 237 12.84 -15.22 -12.07
N HIS A 238 13.64 -14.41 -12.79
CA HIS A 238 13.42 -12.99 -12.91
C HIS A 238 12.47 -12.66 -14.08
N GLU A 239 11.50 -11.77 -13.86
CA GLU A 239 10.68 -11.21 -14.94
C GLU A 239 11.51 -10.35 -15.92
N VAL A 240 12.63 -9.80 -15.45
CA VAL A 240 13.54 -8.99 -16.25
C VAL A 240 14.51 -9.93 -16.98
N ARG A 241 14.41 -9.97 -18.29
CA ARG A 241 15.39 -10.68 -19.15
C ARG A 241 16.56 -9.76 -19.47
N ALA A 242 17.72 -10.35 -19.83
CA ALA A 242 18.92 -9.58 -20.21
C ALA A 242 18.63 -8.52 -21.26
N GLU A 243 17.81 -8.85 -22.24
CA GLU A 243 17.34 -7.97 -23.31
C GLU A 243 16.46 -6.80 -22.83
N ASN A 244 15.90 -6.91 -21.61
CA ASN A 244 15.04 -5.88 -21.00
C ASN A 244 15.82 -4.93 -20.08
N VAL A 245 17.12 -5.17 -19.85
CA VAL A 245 17.97 -4.29 -19.06
C VAL A 245 18.40 -3.10 -19.92
N ASP A 246 17.81 -1.94 -19.66
CA ASP A 246 18.25 -0.68 -20.28
C ASP A 246 19.56 -0.21 -19.62
N LEU A 247 20.68 -0.68 -20.17
CA LEU A 247 22.04 -0.36 -19.67
C LEU A 247 22.30 1.14 -19.68
N LYS A 248 21.75 1.88 -20.65
CA LYS A 248 21.94 3.34 -20.72
C LYS A 248 21.24 4.02 -19.56
N ARG A 249 20.02 3.60 -19.26
CA ARG A 249 19.23 4.14 -18.14
C ARG A 249 19.82 3.71 -16.79
N LEU A 250 20.25 2.45 -16.68
CA LEU A 250 20.94 1.96 -15.49
C LEU A 250 22.22 2.77 -15.24
N GLY A 251 23.05 2.96 -16.25
CA GLY A 251 24.27 3.76 -16.15
C GLY A 251 24.03 5.20 -15.75
N ALA A 252 22.99 5.84 -16.30
CA ALA A 252 22.63 7.21 -15.91
C ALA A 252 22.18 7.32 -14.43
N VAL A 253 21.48 6.31 -13.90
CA VAL A 253 21.09 6.28 -12.49
C VAL A 253 22.29 6.00 -11.59
N LEU A 254 23.16 5.05 -11.98
CA LEU A 254 24.38 4.73 -11.23
C LEU A 254 25.34 5.92 -11.17
N ALA A 255 25.49 6.69 -12.26
CA ALA A 255 26.30 7.90 -12.26
C ALA A 255 25.79 8.93 -11.24
N VAL A 256 24.47 9.17 -11.19
CA VAL A 256 23.86 10.06 -10.19
C VAL A 256 24.02 9.51 -8.77
N ALA A 257 23.90 8.19 -8.59
CA ALA A 257 24.06 7.53 -7.29
C ALA A 257 25.49 7.68 -6.77
N TYR A 258 26.46 7.45 -7.63
CA TYR A 258 27.88 7.56 -7.32
C TYR A 258 28.29 8.97 -6.87
N GLU A 259 27.74 10.01 -7.51
CA GLU A 259 28.01 11.41 -7.14
C GLU A 259 27.34 11.83 -5.81
N ARG A 260 26.30 11.14 -5.37
CA ARG A 260 25.49 11.56 -4.21
C ARG A 260 25.90 10.91 -2.88
N GLU A 261 26.88 10.02 -2.86
CA GLU A 261 27.33 9.33 -1.63
C GLU A 261 26.17 8.77 -0.78
N LEU A 262 25.36 7.90 -1.37
CA LEU A 262 24.17 7.35 -0.73
C LEU A 262 24.50 6.59 0.57
N HIS A 263 23.71 6.79 1.62
CA HIS A 263 23.96 6.16 2.92
C HIS A 263 23.13 4.89 3.12
N ASP A 264 21.90 4.85 2.60
CA ASP A 264 20.99 3.73 2.77
C ASP A 264 20.15 3.43 1.52
N PHE A 265 19.43 2.30 1.56
CA PHE A 265 18.57 1.87 0.46
C PHE A 265 17.36 2.80 0.26
N ALA A 266 16.90 3.49 1.30
CA ALA A 266 15.82 4.47 1.17
C ALA A 266 16.25 5.69 0.35
N GLU A 267 17.49 6.13 0.51
CA GLU A 267 18.07 7.21 -0.32
C GLU A 267 18.22 6.76 -1.78
N LEU A 268 18.61 5.51 -2.01
CA LEU A 268 18.64 4.94 -3.36
C LEU A 268 17.26 5.00 -4.03
N LEU A 269 16.18 4.64 -3.31
CA LEU A 269 14.82 4.71 -3.84
C LEU A 269 14.38 6.14 -4.18
N LEU A 270 14.92 7.15 -3.50
CA LEU A 270 14.59 8.56 -3.73
C LEU A 270 15.33 9.17 -4.92
N LEU A 271 16.27 8.46 -5.55
CA LEU A 271 16.98 8.97 -6.72
C LEU A 271 16.02 9.32 -7.84
N GLU A 272 16.28 10.43 -8.48
CA GLU A 272 15.55 10.85 -9.68
C GLU A 272 15.76 9.83 -10.81
N LYS A 273 14.69 9.59 -11.56
CA LYS A 273 14.67 8.64 -12.70
C LYS A 273 14.89 7.16 -12.34
N LEU A 274 15.06 6.80 -11.06
CA LEU A 274 15.02 5.42 -10.64
C LEU A 274 13.57 4.92 -10.70
N GLY A 275 13.23 4.21 -11.77
CA GLY A 275 11.93 3.57 -11.94
C GLY A 275 11.96 2.09 -11.57
N PRO A 276 10.78 1.42 -11.54
CA PRO A 276 10.69 0.02 -11.12
C PRO A 276 11.58 -0.91 -11.97
N ARG A 277 11.62 -0.76 -13.30
CA ARG A 277 12.46 -1.59 -14.16
C ARG A 277 13.95 -1.39 -13.91
N THR A 278 14.40 -0.16 -13.63
CA THR A 278 15.81 0.11 -13.33
C THR A 278 16.19 -0.49 -11.99
N LEU A 279 15.30 -0.42 -11.00
CA LEU A 279 15.49 -1.05 -9.69
C LEU A 279 15.54 -2.58 -9.81
N GLN A 280 14.64 -3.19 -10.60
CA GLN A 280 14.67 -4.62 -10.91
C GLN A 280 15.98 -5.03 -11.59
N SER A 281 16.46 -4.23 -12.54
CA SER A 281 17.75 -4.47 -13.21
C SER A 281 18.90 -4.41 -12.23
N LEU A 282 18.89 -3.45 -11.31
CA LEU A 282 19.92 -3.31 -10.28
C LEU A 282 19.89 -4.50 -9.30
N ALA A 283 18.70 -4.93 -8.86
CA ALA A 283 18.53 -6.10 -8.01
C ALA A 283 19.09 -7.38 -8.67
N LEU A 284 18.84 -7.53 -9.95
CA LEU A 284 19.36 -8.64 -10.75
C LEU A 284 20.90 -8.63 -10.83
N VAL A 285 21.47 -7.47 -11.09
CA VAL A 285 22.92 -7.29 -11.09
C VAL A 285 23.52 -7.63 -9.72
N ALA A 286 22.88 -7.18 -8.64
CA ALA A 286 23.26 -7.48 -7.27
C ALA A 286 23.23 -9.00 -6.98
N GLU A 287 22.20 -9.69 -7.43
CA GLU A 287 22.10 -11.14 -7.25
C GLU A 287 23.22 -11.89 -7.98
N VAL A 288 23.50 -11.53 -9.23
CA VAL A 288 24.49 -12.26 -10.05
C VAL A 288 25.93 -11.90 -9.70
N ILE A 289 26.22 -10.64 -9.40
CA ILE A 289 27.60 -10.18 -9.11
C ILE A 289 27.98 -10.43 -7.65
N HIS A 290 27.07 -10.15 -6.71
CA HIS A 290 27.34 -10.22 -5.28
C HIS A 290 26.73 -11.46 -4.60
N GLY A 291 26.02 -12.33 -5.35
CA GLY A 291 25.33 -13.49 -4.79
C GLY A 291 24.24 -13.12 -3.77
N ALA A 292 23.69 -11.91 -3.88
CA ALA A 292 22.68 -11.38 -2.96
C ALA A 292 21.26 -11.63 -3.51
N PRO A 293 20.57 -12.71 -3.09
CA PRO A 293 19.34 -13.15 -3.73
C PRO A 293 18.19 -12.18 -3.45
N SER A 294 17.46 -11.83 -4.50
CA SER A 294 16.18 -11.13 -4.40
C SER A 294 15.12 -12.03 -3.76
N ARG A 295 14.10 -11.42 -3.16
CA ARG A 295 12.95 -12.14 -2.58
C ARG A 295 11.75 -12.05 -3.49
N PHE A 296 11.03 -13.17 -3.58
CA PHE A 296 9.87 -13.32 -4.46
C PHE A 296 8.67 -13.78 -3.65
N SER A 297 7.98 -12.80 -3.05
CA SER A 297 6.75 -13.06 -2.30
C SER A 297 5.87 -11.83 -2.33
N ASP A 298 4.60 -11.99 -2.68
CA ASP A 298 3.65 -10.88 -2.65
C ASP A 298 3.31 -10.51 -1.19
N PRO A 299 3.54 -9.24 -0.78
CA PRO A 299 3.20 -8.80 0.57
C PRO A 299 1.71 -8.52 0.77
N ALA A 300 0.85 -8.68 -0.25
CA ALA A 300 -0.59 -8.48 -0.11
C ALA A 300 -1.19 -9.53 0.85
N ARG A 301 -1.89 -9.05 1.89
CA ARG A 301 -2.47 -9.89 2.95
C ARG A 301 -3.98 -9.78 3.05
N PHE A 302 -4.58 -8.73 2.47
CA PHE A 302 -6.00 -8.46 2.57
C PHE A 302 -6.65 -8.60 1.21
N SER A 303 -7.70 -9.40 1.14
CA SER A 303 -8.58 -9.49 -0.02
C SER A 303 -10.02 -9.40 0.47
N PHE A 304 -10.78 -8.44 -0.04
CA PHE A 304 -12.18 -8.26 0.30
C PHE A 304 -13.13 -8.81 -0.75
N ALA A 305 -12.61 -9.56 -1.74
CA ALA A 305 -13.42 -10.12 -2.78
C ALA A 305 -13.73 -11.59 -2.55
N HIS A 306 -14.91 -12.01 -3.00
CA HIS A 306 -15.29 -13.41 -3.05
C HIS A 306 -14.57 -14.12 -4.19
N GLY A 307 -13.78 -15.15 -3.88
CA GLY A 307 -13.36 -16.12 -4.89
C GLY A 307 -12.05 -15.82 -5.60
N GLY A 308 -11.04 -15.32 -4.91
CA GLY A 308 -9.65 -15.41 -5.38
C GLY A 308 -9.26 -16.86 -5.72
N LYS A 309 -8.25 -17.09 -6.56
CA LYS A 309 -7.78 -18.43 -6.96
C LYS A 309 -7.60 -19.37 -5.77
N ASP A 310 -7.29 -18.82 -4.60
CA ASP A 310 -7.04 -19.56 -3.36
C ASP A 310 -8.28 -19.75 -2.49
N ARG A 311 -9.44 -19.20 -2.89
CA ARG A 311 -10.75 -19.32 -2.20
C ARG A 311 -10.73 -19.03 -0.70
N ARG A 312 -9.71 -18.32 -0.18
CA ARG A 312 -9.55 -18.03 1.23
C ARG A 312 -9.42 -16.53 1.43
N PRO A 313 -10.40 -15.86 2.06
CA PRO A 313 -10.24 -14.47 2.50
C PRO A 313 -9.20 -14.44 3.63
N PHE A 314 -8.39 -13.36 3.68
CA PHE A 314 -7.53 -13.11 4.82
C PHE A 314 -8.40 -12.92 6.06
N LYS A 315 -8.10 -13.66 7.12
CA LYS A 315 -8.87 -13.63 8.36
C LYS A 315 -8.46 -12.42 9.20
N VAL A 316 -9.39 -11.54 9.45
CA VAL A 316 -9.22 -10.47 10.45
C VAL A 316 -9.48 -11.08 11.83
N PRO A 317 -8.61 -10.88 12.84
CA PRO A 317 -8.87 -11.35 14.19
C PRO A 317 -10.24 -10.83 14.67
N LEU A 318 -11.12 -11.70 15.19
CA LEU A 318 -12.47 -11.37 15.60
C LEU A 318 -12.53 -10.16 16.55
N LYS A 319 -11.58 -10.07 17.48
CA LYS A 319 -11.46 -8.93 18.39
C LYS A 319 -11.29 -7.61 17.63
N THR A 320 -10.40 -7.55 16.65
CA THR A 320 -10.14 -6.35 15.82
C THR A 320 -11.37 -6.03 14.95
N TYR A 321 -12.03 -7.07 14.44
CA TYR A 321 -13.27 -6.94 13.68
C TYR A 321 -14.36 -6.29 14.52
N ASP A 322 -14.66 -6.84 15.71
CA ASP A 322 -15.69 -6.33 16.63
C ASP A 322 -15.37 -4.91 17.12
N GLU A 323 -14.13 -4.63 17.49
CA GLU A 323 -13.69 -3.30 17.89
C GLU A 323 -13.90 -2.27 16.78
N SER A 324 -13.57 -2.62 15.54
CA SER A 324 -13.72 -1.74 14.38
C SER A 324 -15.19 -1.46 14.08
N LEU A 325 -16.04 -2.48 14.15
CA LEU A 325 -17.48 -2.32 13.94
C LEU A 325 -18.15 -1.51 15.05
N ASN A 326 -17.81 -1.78 16.31
CA ASN A 326 -18.36 -1.06 17.45
C ASN A 326 -17.99 0.42 17.42
N LEU A 327 -16.74 0.74 17.08
CA LEU A 327 -16.31 2.12 16.89
C LEU A 327 -17.10 2.80 15.76
N LEU A 328 -17.29 2.12 14.62
CA LEU A 328 -18.03 2.68 13.50
C LEU A 328 -19.50 2.91 13.83
N ARG A 329 -20.14 1.97 14.56
CA ARG A 329 -21.53 2.13 15.05
C ARG A 329 -21.64 3.34 15.98
N THR A 330 -20.75 3.44 16.97
CA THR A 330 -20.75 4.55 17.92
C THR A 330 -20.51 5.88 17.22
N ALA A 331 -19.53 5.95 16.32
CA ALA A 331 -19.22 7.16 15.56
C ALA A 331 -20.37 7.57 14.63
N LEU A 332 -21.06 6.61 14.02
CA LEU A 332 -22.22 6.87 13.17
C LEU A 332 -23.43 7.37 13.98
N ASP A 333 -23.66 6.81 15.17
CA ASP A 333 -24.72 7.24 16.06
C ASP A 333 -24.50 8.68 16.56
N ALA A 334 -23.28 8.99 16.97
CA ALA A 334 -22.90 10.31 17.45
C ALA A 334 -22.72 11.36 16.32
N ALA A 335 -22.64 10.92 15.07
CA ALA A 335 -22.42 11.81 13.93
C ALA A 335 -23.53 12.88 13.80
N LYS A 336 -23.13 14.14 13.59
CA LYS A 336 -24.05 15.27 13.38
C LYS A 336 -24.56 15.31 11.93
N VAL A 337 -25.35 14.30 11.56
CA VAL A 337 -26.02 14.17 10.26
C VAL A 337 -27.50 13.88 10.46
N GLY A 338 -28.30 14.04 9.41
CA GLY A 338 -29.75 13.78 9.49
C GLY A 338 -30.07 12.29 9.77
N ASP A 339 -31.20 12.03 10.45
CA ASP A 339 -31.63 10.68 10.85
C ASP A 339 -31.69 9.69 9.68
N ARG A 340 -32.12 10.18 8.51
CA ARG A 340 -32.15 9.35 7.28
C ARG A 340 -30.75 8.90 6.87
N ASP A 341 -29.76 9.78 6.95
CA ASP A 341 -28.38 9.47 6.59
C ASP A 341 -27.74 8.50 7.59
N LYS A 342 -28.06 8.64 8.89
CA LYS A 342 -27.68 7.69 9.94
C LYS A 342 -28.28 6.31 9.68
N LEU A 343 -29.59 6.25 9.46
CA LEU A 343 -30.29 4.99 9.22
C LEU A 343 -29.78 4.27 7.97
N ASP A 344 -29.53 5.00 6.89
CA ASP A 344 -28.93 4.44 5.69
C ASP A 344 -27.48 3.97 5.94
N GLY A 345 -26.72 4.69 6.76
CA GLY A 345 -25.38 4.29 7.20
C GLY A 345 -25.39 2.99 7.99
N PHE A 346 -26.30 2.86 8.97
CA PHE A 346 -26.47 1.63 9.76
C PHE A 346 -26.89 0.43 8.91
N ARG A 347 -27.81 0.61 7.97
CA ARG A 347 -28.23 -0.46 7.05
C ARG A 347 -27.07 -0.95 6.18
N ARG A 348 -26.22 -0.04 5.70
CA ARG A 348 -25.05 -0.39 4.90
C ARG A 348 -23.97 -1.07 5.72
N LEU A 349 -23.75 -0.59 6.96
CA LEU A 349 -22.83 -1.25 7.88
C LEU A 349 -23.28 -2.67 8.18
N GLU A 350 -24.58 -2.87 8.44
CA GLU A 350 -25.12 -4.21 8.70
C GLU A 350 -25.02 -5.12 7.46
N SER A 351 -25.26 -4.59 6.26
CA SER A 351 -25.06 -5.35 5.02
C SER A 351 -23.60 -5.74 4.80
N PHE A 352 -22.67 -4.85 5.13
CA PHE A 352 -21.24 -5.13 5.10
C PHE A 352 -20.87 -6.22 6.12
N VAL A 353 -21.34 -6.11 7.37
CA VAL A 353 -21.11 -7.09 8.43
C VAL A 353 -21.59 -8.48 8.00
N ARG A 354 -22.83 -8.60 7.54
CA ARG A 354 -23.36 -9.89 7.06
C ARG A 354 -22.53 -10.48 5.91
N ALA A 355 -22.11 -9.64 4.96
CA ALA A 355 -21.27 -10.10 3.87
C ALA A 355 -19.86 -10.54 4.34
N ALA A 356 -19.27 -9.85 5.31
CA ALA A 356 -18.01 -10.22 5.92
C ALA A 356 -18.15 -11.50 6.78
N GLU A 357 -19.20 -11.61 7.60
CA GLU A 357 -19.43 -12.76 8.49
C GLU A 357 -19.66 -14.07 7.73
N THR A 358 -20.26 -14.04 6.54
CA THR A 358 -20.38 -15.25 5.70
C THR A 358 -19.04 -15.82 5.26
N GLN A 359 -17.94 -15.09 5.44
CA GLN A 359 -16.59 -15.46 5.08
C GLN A 359 -15.69 -15.70 6.30
N LEU A 360 -16.17 -15.34 7.50
CA LEU A 360 -15.42 -15.56 8.74
C LEU A 360 -15.60 -17.00 9.20
N ASP A 361 -14.49 -17.62 9.56
CA ASP A 361 -14.48 -18.85 10.34
C ASP A 361 -14.10 -18.46 11.77
N PRO A 362 -15.09 -18.45 12.71
CA PRO A 362 -14.86 -17.98 14.08
C PRO A 362 -13.87 -18.83 14.88
N GLU A 363 -13.66 -20.09 14.47
CA GLU A 363 -12.77 -21.04 15.15
C GLU A 363 -11.38 -21.10 14.51
N ALA A 364 -11.10 -20.27 13.52
CA ALA A 364 -9.81 -20.29 12.85
C ALA A 364 -8.69 -19.76 13.73
N ASP A 365 -7.76 -20.63 14.03
CA ASP A 365 -6.45 -20.28 14.57
C ASP A 365 -5.61 -19.59 13.48
N PHE A 366 -5.31 -18.29 13.70
CA PHE A 366 -4.56 -17.47 12.74
C PHE A 366 -3.16 -18.03 12.52
N ASP A 367 -2.48 -18.44 13.59
CA ASP A 367 -1.13 -18.99 13.51
C ASP A 367 -1.13 -20.34 12.78
N ALA A 368 -2.16 -21.16 12.99
CA ALA A 368 -2.33 -22.40 12.26
C ALA A 368 -2.62 -22.17 10.77
N VAL A 369 -3.35 -21.10 10.42
CA VAL A 369 -3.58 -20.72 9.00
C VAL A 369 -2.28 -20.28 8.34
N ILE A 370 -1.49 -19.45 8.98
CA ILE A 370 -0.18 -19.02 8.46
C ILE A 370 0.74 -20.23 8.28
N ALA A 371 0.86 -21.09 9.29
CA ALA A 371 1.67 -22.31 9.21
C ALA A 371 1.20 -23.24 8.08
N HIS A 372 -0.11 -23.35 7.86
CA HIS A 372 -0.66 -24.14 6.74
C HIS A 372 -0.33 -23.52 5.38
N GLU A 373 -0.49 -22.19 5.21
CA GLU A 373 -0.13 -21.48 3.99
C GLU A 373 1.36 -21.60 3.67
N GLU A 374 2.20 -21.51 4.69
CA GLU A 374 3.63 -21.75 4.56
C GLU A 374 3.94 -23.17 4.10
N ALA A 375 3.27 -24.16 4.65
CA ALA A 375 3.48 -25.56 4.32
C ALA A 375 3.04 -25.92 2.88
N ILE A 376 1.96 -25.32 2.36
CA ILE A 376 1.43 -25.60 1.03
C ILE A 376 2.00 -24.70 -0.07
N SER A 377 2.60 -23.55 0.27
CA SER A 377 3.15 -22.58 -0.68
C SER A 377 4.09 -23.20 -1.72
N PRO A 378 5.01 -24.13 -1.36
CA PRO A 378 5.86 -24.80 -2.35
C PRO A 378 5.09 -25.61 -3.38
N SER A 379 3.97 -26.26 -3.00
CA SER A 379 3.14 -27.09 -3.88
C SER A 379 2.31 -26.25 -4.86
N LEU A 380 2.09 -24.97 -4.55
CA LEU A 380 1.36 -24.02 -5.37
C LEU A 380 2.27 -23.18 -6.30
N GLY A 381 3.57 -23.55 -6.39
CA GLY A 381 4.54 -22.83 -7.20
C GLY A 381 5.09 -21.56 -6.56
N GLY A 382 4.63 -21.22 -5.36
CA GLY A 382 5.22 -20.21 -4.49
C GLY A 382 6.44 -20.76 -3.76
N ARG A 383 7.43 -19.93 -3.46
CA ARG A 383 8.43 -20.26 -2.45
C ARG A 383 7.80 -19.95 -1.11
N SER A 384 7.90 -20.87 -0.14
CA SER A 384 7.47 -20.56 1.21
C SER A 384 8.27 -19.37 1.72
N VAL A 385 7.68 -18.63 2.63
CA VAL A 385 8.33 -17.50 3.32
C VAL A 385 9.67 -17.93 3.99
N PHE A 386 9.85 -19.23 4.22
CA PHE A 386 11.03 -19.83 4.84
C PHE A 386 11.92 -20.64 3.90
N ASP A 387 11.60 -20.74 2.60
CA ASP A 387 12.42 -21.49 1.65
C ASP A 387 13.56 -20.63 1.09
N ASP A 388 14.63 -20.57 1.86
CA ASP A 388 15.83 -19.81 1.52
C ASP A 388 16.80 -20.57 0.59
N LYS A 389 16.50 -21.82 0.25
CA LYS A 389 17.37 -22.61 -0.63
C LYS A 389 16.98 -22.39 -2.09
N PRO A 390 17.88 -21.79 -2.91
CA PRO A 390 17.68 -21.82 -4.34
C PRO A 390 17.60 -23.30 -4.77
N ARG A 391 16.51 -23.71 -5.42
CA ARG A 391 16.50 -24.99 -6.11
C ARG A 391 17.58 -24.90 -7.18
N GLN A 392 18.71 -25.56 -6.95
CA GLN A 392 19.63 -25.91 -8.02
C GLN A 392 18.83 -26.76 -9.01
N GLN A 393 18.36 -26.16 -10.07
CA GLN A 393 17.94 -26.94 -11.22
C GLN A 393 19.21 -27.61 -11.75
N SER A 394 19.25 -28.95 -11.70
CA SER A 394 20.29 -29.72 -12.35
C SER A 394 20.35 -29.27 -13.80
N LEU A 395 21.47 -28.72 -14.20
CA LEU A 395 21.86 -28.55 -15.58
C LEU A 395 22.16 -29.95 -16.14
N PHE A 396 21.13 -30.61 -16.67
CA PHE A 396 21.26 -31.66 -17.68
C PHE A 396 20.04 -31.62 -18.59
#